data_dd6d69f78ee439ffcbf5fc13d317598f
#
_entry.id   dd6d69f78ee439ffcbf5fc13d317598f
#
_cell.length_a   1.000
_cell.length_b   1.000
_cell.length_c   1.000
_cell.angle_alpha   90.00
_cell.angle_beta   90.00
_cell.angle_gamma   90.00
#
_symmetry.space_group_name_H-M   'P 1'
#
loop_
_entity.id
_entity.type
_entity.pdbx_description
1 polymer ?
#
loop_
_entity_poly.entity_id
_entity_poly.type
_entity_poly.pdbx_seq_one_letter_code
_entity_poly.pdbx_strand_id
1 'polypeptide(L)'
;KNCLNSMAPGDLFIANIYEAIRSNQKVWEKTLFIITYDEAGGYYDSKPSTTKVPCPPFIIEGNWPPIENYPFDFSVLGVRVPALLISAWFDHKVDHTLYEHSSIPASLKKHFNLKGKGPNGFLTNRDENANDIFKNNLLRDKPRLDLLTLPKPKLR
;
A
#
# COMPACT_ATOMS: atom_id res chain seq x y z
N LYS A 1 -12.22 19.19 -25.03
CA LYS A 1 -10.98 19.17 -24.22
C LYS A 1 -11.02 17.91 -23.38
N ASN A 2 -10.09 16.99 -23.64
CA ASN A 2 -10.09 15.65 -23.07
C ASN A 2 -9.82 15.69 -21.55
N CYS A 3 -10.79 15.24 -20.76
CA CYS A 3 -10.63 15.04 -19.32
C CYS A 3 -9.66 13.90 -18.95
N LEU A 4 -8.96 13.32 -19.91
CA LEU A 4 -8.07 12.17 -19.71
C LEU A 4 -6.86 12.46 -18.81
N ASN A 5 -6.53 13.72 -18.56
CA ASN A 5 -5.39 14.15 -17.74
C ASN A 5 -5.82 14.86 -16.44
N SER A 6 -7.06 14.72 -16.02
CA SER A 6 -7.55 15.31 -14.76
C SER A 6 -7.47 14.28 -13.63
N MET A 7 -6.99 14.68 -12.47
CA MET A 7 -7.02 13.86 -11.23
C MET A 7 -8.46 13.68 -10.69
N ALA A 8 -9.38 14.56 -11.06
CA ALA A 8 -10.73 14.58 -10.52
C ALA A 8 -11.54 13.27 -10.69
N PRO A 9 -11.45 12.53 -11.81
CA PRO A 9 -12.09 11.22 -11.91
C PRO A 9 -11.54 10.19 -10.91
N GLY A 10 -10.23 10.20 -10.67
CA GLY A 10 -9.59 9.35 -9.66
C GLY A 10 -10.06 9.70 -8.25
N ASP A 11 -10.08 10.99 -7.92
CA ASP A 11 -10.58 11.48 -6.64
C ASP A 11 -12.06 11.10 -6.42
N LEU A 12 -12.88 11.21 -7.46
CA LEU A 12 -14.29 10.82 -7.39
C LEU A 12 -14.44 9.30 -7.18
N PHE A 13 -13.64 8.50 -7.84
CA PHE A 13 -13.62 7.05 -7.65
C PHE A 13 -13.28 6.67 -6.21
N ILE A 14 -12.22 7.25 -5.65
CA ILE A 14 -11.81 7.05 -4.26
C ILE A 14 -12.92 7.52 -3.30
N ALA A 15 -13.50 8.69 -3.54
CA ALA A 15 -14.59 9.22 -2.73
C ALA A 15 -15.81 8.30 -2.72
N ASN A 16 -16.17 7.72 -3.85
CA ASN A 16 -17.31 6.80 -3.95
C ASN A 16 -17.04 5.49 -3.16
N ILE A 17 -15.83 4.95 -3.22
CA ILE A 17 -15.46 3.76 -2.43
C ILE A 17 -15.51 4.09 -0.93
N TYR A 18 -14.94 5.23 -0.52
CA TYR A 18 -14.97 5.68 0.87
C TYR A 18 -16.41 5.82 1.37
N GLU A 19 -17.29 6.47 0.60
CA GLU A 19 -18.70 6.64 0.94
C GLU A 19 -19.43 5.29 1.05
N ALA A 20 -19.16 4.34 0.15
CA ALA A 20 -19.74 3.01 0.22
C ALA A 20 -19.32 2.26 1.51
N ILE A 21 -18.07 2.35 1.91
CA ILE A 21 -17.56 1.74 3.14
C ILE A 21 -18.18 2.44 4.37
N ARG A 22 -18.12 3.78 4.39
CA ARG A 22 -18.56 4.60 5.50
C ARG A 22 -20.07 4.53 5.77
N SER A 23 -20.89 4.38 4.72
CA SER A 23 -22.33 4.33 4.83
C SER A 23 -22.88 3.13 5.62
N ASN A 24 -22.05 2.14 5.87
CA ASN A 24 -22.39 0.98 6.67
C ASN A 24 -21.41 0.85 7.85
N GLN A 25 -21.89 1.15 9.06
CA GLN A 25 -21.07 1.12 10.27
C GLN A 25 -20.36 -0.23 10.49
N LYS A 26 -21.04 -1.36 10.24
CA LYS A 26 -20.46 -2.69 10.43
C LYS A 26 -19.35 -2.99 9.44
N VAL A 27 -19.43 -2.41 8.25
CA VAL A 27 -18.35 -2.49 7.24
C VAL A 27 -17.22 -1.57 7.65
N TRP A 28 -17.51 -0.33 8.02
CA TRP A 28 -16.53 0.66 8.47
C TRP A 28 -15.65 0.14 9.60
N GLU A 29 -16.25 -0.43 10.63
CA GLU A 29 -15.54 -0.98 11.79
C GLU A 29 -14.64 -2.18 11.48
N LYS A 30 -14.81 -2.80 10.32
CA LYS A 30 -14.04 -4.00 9.91
C LYS A 30 -13.14 -3.76 8.71
N THR A 31 -13.00 -2.51 8.28
CA THR A 31 -12.27 -2.18 7.06
C THR A 31 -10.99 -1.39 7.38
N LEU A 32 -9.90 -1.83 6.77
CA LEU A 32 -8.74 -0.98 6.48
C LEU A 32 -8.74 -0.71 4.98
N PHE A 33 -8.99 0.55 4.62
CA PHE A 33 -8.93 1.01 3.23
C PHE A 33 -7.55 1.58 2.96
N ILE A 34 -6.80 0.93 2.08
CA ILE A 34 -5.45 1.32 1.69
C ILE A 34 -5.53 1.95 0.30
N ILE A 35 -4.99 3.15 0.17
CA ILE A 35 -4.82 3.85 -1.10
C ILE A 35 -3.33 4.07 -1.30
N THR A 36 -2.79 3.54 -2.36
CA THR A 36 -1.39 3.75 -2.74
C THR A 36 -1.24 3.73 -4.26
N TYR A 37 -0.12 4.22 -4.76
CA TYR A 37 0.20 4.12 -6.17
C TYR A 37 0.96 2.81 -6.43
N ASP A 38 0.75 2.24 -7.60
CA ASP A 38 1.45 1.05 -8.06
C ASP A 38 2.95 1.34 -8.33
N GLU A 39 3.24 2.54 -8.84
CA GLU A 39 4.61 3.00 -9.10
C GLU A 39 4.67 4.54 -9.10
N ALA A 40 5.86 5.10 -9.26
CA ALA A 40 6.10 6.54 -9.12
C ALA A 40 5.75 7.38 -10.37
N GLY A 41 5.29 6.77 -11.46
CA GLY A 41 4.91 7.46 -12.69
C GLY A 41 6.08 8.15 -13.42
N GLY A 42 7.32 7.84 -13.08
CA GLY A 42 8.51 8.50 -13.62
C GLY A 42 8.78 9.89 -13.03
N TYR A 43 8.09 10.27 -11.96
CA TYR A 43 8.31 11.55 -11.30
C TYR A 43 9.59 11.55 -10.45
N TYR A 44 10.16 12.73 -10.29
CA TYR A 44 11.32 12.96 -9.45
C TYR A 44 10.96 12.90 -7.97
N ASP A 45 11.82 12.25 -7.17
CA ASP A 45 11.78 12.31 -5.71
C ASP A 45 12.96 13.12 -5.18
N SER A 46 12.71 14.03 -4.26
CA SER A 46 13.74 14.84 -3.61
C SER A 46 14.66 14.02 -2.70
N LYS A 47 14.27 12.79 -2.35
CA LYS A 47 15.06 11.91 -1.51
C LYS A 47 15.47 10.68 -2.32
N PRO A 48 16.77 10.51 -2.62
CA PRO A 48 17.25 9.32 -3.31
C PRO A 48 17.00 8.08 -2.46
N SER A 49 16.55 7.01 -3.09
CA SER A 49 16.43 5.73 -2.40
C SER A 49 17.80 5.07 -2.31
N THR A 50 18.25 4.88 -1.08
CA THR A 50 19.49 4.13 -0.76
C THR A 50 19.21 2.94 0.14
N THR A 51 17.93 2.70 0.45
CA THR A 51 17.51 1.65 1.37
C THR A 51 17.64 0.29 0.71
N LYS A 52 18.53 -0.52 1.24
CA LYS A 52 18.69 -1.90 0.83
C LYS A 52 17.61 -2.77 1.44
N VAL A 53 17.10 -3.69 0.63
CA VAL A 53 16.09 -4.68 0.98
C VAL A 53 16.49 -6.05 0.45
N PRO A 54 15.96 -7.15 0.99
CA PRO A 54 16.23 -8.47 0.43
C PRO A 54 15.82 -8.55 -1.04
N CYS A 55 16.72 -8.99 -1.90
CA CYS A 55 16.39 -9.30 -3.29
C CYS A 55 15.37 -10.42 -3.30
N PRO A 56 14.22 -10.27 -4.00
CA PRO A 56 13.27 -11.37 -4.11
C PRO A 56 13.92 -12.52 -4.89
N PRO A 57 13.68 -13.78 -4.50
CA PRO A 57 14.10 -14.91 -5.32
C PRO A 57 13.33 -14.86 -6.63
N PHE A 58 14.03 -14.63 -7.73
CA PHE A 58 13.43 -14.70 -9.04
C PHE A 58 13.33 -16.16 -9.44
N ILE A 59 12.18 -16.75 -9.22
CA ILE A 59 11.78 -17.98 -9.91
C ILE A 59 11.27 -17.53 -11.27
N ILE A 60 12.15 -17.49 -12.24
CA ILE A 60 11.75 -17.21 -13.63
C ILE A 60 11.29 -18.54 -14.23
N GLU A 61 10.02 -18.85 -14.07
CA GLU A 61 9.34 -19.81 -14.93
C GLU A 61 8.87 -19.04 -16.16
N GLY A 62 9.58 -19.16 -17.27
CA GLY A 62 9.18 -18.56 -18.55
C GLY A 62 10.32 -17.94 -19.34
N ASN A 63 9.99 -17.43 -20.55
CA ASN A 63 10.93 -16.84 -21.52
C ASN A 63 11.36 -15.39 -21.17
N TRP A 64 11.56 -15.07 -19.92
CA TRP A 64 12.16 -13.79 -19.55
C TRP A 64 13.68 -13.85 -19.76
N PRO A 65 14.30 -12.77 -20.27
CA PRO A 65 15.74 -12.76 -20.43
C PRO A 65 16.43 -12.98 -19.07
N PRO A 66 17.57 -13.66 -19.03
CA PRO A 66 18.30 -13.93 -17.81
C PRO A 66 18.58 -12.62 -17.04
N ILE A 67 18.50 -12.67 -15.70
CA ILE A 67 18.76 -11.53 -14.80
C ILE A 67 20.14 -10.93 -15.05
N GLU A 68 21.09 -11.72 -15.50
CA GLU A 68 22.45 -11.30 -15.87
C GLU A 68 22.50 -10.11 -16.83
N ASN A 69 21.42 -9.89 -17.61
CA ASN A 69 21.31 -8.78 -18.54
C ASN A 69 20.61 -7.54 -17.95
N TYR A 70 20.14 -7.60 -16.69
CA TYR A 70 19.52 -6.45 -16.03
C TYR A 70 20.49 -5.84 -15.03
N PRO A 71 20.80 -4.55 -15.14
CA PRO A 71 21.69 -3.87 -14.22
C PRO A 71 21.08 -3.64 -12.82
N PHE A 72 19.83 -4.02 -12.60
CA PHE A 72 19.09 -3.78 -11.37
C PHE A 72 18.57 -5.10 -10.77
N ASP A 73 18.98 -5.40 -9.55
CA ASP A 73 18.70 -6.65 -8.84
C ASP A 73 17.55 -6.56 -7.84
N PHE A 74 16.82 -5.46 -7.83
CA PHE A 74 15.73 -5.19 -6.89
C PHE A 74 16.13 -5.23 -5.40
N SER A 75 17.40 -5.09 -5.09
CA SER A 75 17.90 -5.02 -3.71
C SER A 75 17.83 -3.64 -3.10
N VAL A 76 17.35 -2.65 -3.85
CA VAL A 76 17.17 -1.26 -3.41
C VAL A 76 15.73 -0.83 -3.69
N LEU A 77 15.14 -0.12 -2.74
CA LEU A 77 13.81 0.49 -2.95
C LEU A 77 13.87 1.57 -4.04
N GLY A 78 12.77 1.73 -4.75
CA GLY A 78 12.59 2.77 -5.75
C GLY A 78 12.19 4.13 -5.17
N VAL A 79 11.72 4.99 -6.06
CA VAL A 79 11.15 6.30 -5.73
C VAL A 79 9.92 6.12 -4.84
N ARG A 80 9.74 7.02 -3.86
CA ARG A 80 8.60 6.94 -2.93
C ARG A 80 7.28 7.16 -3.64
N VAL A 81 6.27 6.43 -3.20
CA VAL A 81 4.88 6.62 -3.59
C VAL A 81 4.05 7.02 -2.36
N PRO A 82 2.98 7.80 -2.52
CA PRO A 82 2.09 8.13 -1.42
C PRO A 82 1.32 6.89 -0.98
N ALA A 83 0.99 6.83 0.32
CA ALA A 83 0.08 5.83 0.86
C ALA A 83 -0.83 6.45 1.92
N LEU A 84 -2.11 6.12 1.87
CA LEU A 84 -3.10 6.49 2.87
C LEU A 84 -3.70 5.22 3.46
N LEU A 85 -3.79 5.19 4.79
CA LEU A 85 -4.40 4.12 5.55
C LEU A 85 -5.62 4.68 6.27
N ILE A 86 -6.80 4.24 5.89
CA ILE A 86 -8.08 4.76 6.40
C ILE A 86 -8.83 3.65 7.11
N SER A 87 -9.06 3.81 8.40
CA SER A 87 -9.80 2.85 9.22
C SER A 87 -10.43 3.54 10.44
N ALA A 88 -11.51 2.96 10.95
CA ALA A 88 -12.08 3.34 12.24
C ALA A 88 -11.09 3.19 13.41
N TRP A 89 -10.11 2.33 13.25
CA TRP A 89 -9.17 1.93 14.32
C TRP A 89 -7.86 2.70 14.32
N PHE A 90 -7.64 3.59 13.35
CA PHE A 90 -6.40 4.36 13.27
C PHE A 90 -6.60 5.79 13.73
N ASP A 91 -5.60 6.31 14.45
CA ASP A 91 -5.52 7.72 14.75
C ASP A 91 -5.04 8.53 13.55
N HIS A 92 -5.44 9.80 13.51
CA HIS A 92 -4.91 10.75 12.55
C HIS A 92 -3.45 11.05 12.86
N LYS A 93 -2.53 10.57 12.03
CA LYS A 93 -1.10 10.82 12.14
C LYS A 93 -0.37 10.67 10.82
N VAL A 94 0.84 11.21 10.77
CA VAL A 94 1.82 10.86 9.75
C VAL A 94 2.73 9.77 10.33
N ASP A 95 2.80 8.63 9.65
CA ASP A 95 3.68 7.53 10.03
C ASP A 95 4.97 7.59 9.19
N HIS A 96 6.12 7.65 9.85
CA HIS A 96 7.44 7.71 9.23
C HIS A 96 8.13 6.35 9.13
N THR A 97 7.41 5.29 9.44
CA THR A 97 7.91 3.92 9.25
C THR A 97 8.15 3.66 7.77
N LEU A 98 9.28 3.02 7.47
CA LEU A 98 9.56 2.59 6.12
C LEU A 98 8.62 1.46 5.73
N TYR A 99 7.72 1.73 4.80
CA TYR A 99 6.89 0.72 4.15
C TYR A 99 7.29 0.55 2.69
N GLU A 100 6.99 -0.60 2.16
CA GLU A 100 7.12 -0.95 0.76
C GLU A 100 5.88 -1.73 0.29
N HIS A 101 5.72 -1.95 -1.00
CA HIS A 101 4.55 -2.71 -1.51
C HIS A 101 4.44 -4.09 -0.86
N SER A 102 5.58 -4.73 -0.55
CA SER A 102 5.61 -6.01 0.16
C SER A 102 5.09 -5.94 1.60
N SER A 103 4.94 -4.75 2.17
CA SER A 103 4.32 -4.57 3.49
C SER A 103 2.83 -4.95 3.50
N ILE A 104 2.15 -4.81 2.36
CA ILE A 104 0.73 -5.19 2.24
C ILE A 104 0.55 -6.71 2.38
N PRO A 105 1.16 -7.56 1.52
CA PRO A 105 1.04 -9.02 1.68
C PRO A 105 1.63 -9.52 3.00
N ALA A 106 2.70 -8.91 3.52
CA ALA A 106 3.25 -9.25 4.83
C ALA A 106 2.23 -9.04 5.95
N SER A 107 1.54 -7.90 5.94
CA SER A 107 0.51 -7.57 6.93
C SER A 107 -0.71 -8.49 6.82
N LEU A 108 -1.17 -8.77 5.59
CA LEU A 108 -2.26 -9.71 5.36
C LEU A 108 -1.92 -11.12 5.87
N LYS A 109 -0.71 -11.60 5.56
CA LYS A 109 -0.23 -12.89 6.02
C LYS A 109 -0.24 -12.98 7.55
N LYS A 110 0.26 -11.97 8.24
CA LYS A 110 0.33 -11.94 9.71
C LYS A 110 -1.05 -11.81 10.34
N HIS A 111 -1.88 -10.91 9.82
CA HIS A 111 -3.19 -10.62 10.38
C HIS A 111 -4.19 -11.78 10.20
N PHE A 112 -4.19 -12.40 9.01
CA PHE A 112 -5.11 -13.49 8.68
C PHE A 112 -4.47 -14.88 8.83
N ASN A 113 -3.25 -14.98 9.36
CA ASN A 113 -2.50 -16.23 9.50
C ASN A 113 -2.43 -17.04 8.18
N LEU A 114 -2.23 -16.33 7.07
CA LEU A 114 -2.12 -16.98 5.76
C LEU A 114 -0.80 -17.75 5.65
N LYS A 115 -0.79 -18.77 4.79
CA LYS A 115 0.40 -19.58 4.53
C LYS A 115 0.78 -19.48 3.06
N GLY A 116 1.89 -18.85 2.78
CA GLY A 116 2.54 -18.85 1.48
C GLY A 116 3.49 -20.05 1.30
N LYS A 117 4.06 -20.19 0.12
CA LYS A 117 5.02 -21.26 -0.20
C LYS A 117 6.48 -20.88 0.05
N GLY A 118 6.74 -19.63 0.39
CA GLY A 118 8.08 -19.11 0.65
C GLY A 118 8.53 -19.28 2.11
N PRO A 119 9.63 -18.61 2.48
CA PRO A 119 10.23 -18.73 3.82
C PRO A 119 9.21 -18.41 4.92
N ASN A 120 9.20 -19.20 5.98
CA ASN A 120 8.31 -19.02 7.14
C ASN A 120 6.81 -18.81 6.79
N GLY A 121 6.38 -19.33 5.63
CA GLY A 121 5.01 -19.20 5.14
C GLY A 121 4.68 -17.82 4.54
N PHE A 122 5.68 -17.02 4.19
CA PHE A 122 5.56 -15.82 3.35
C PHE A 122 5.60 -16.17 1.85
N LEU A 123 5.46 -15.20 0.97
CA LEU A 123 5.62 -15.43 -0.48
C LEU A 123 7.10 -15.50 -0.85
N THR A 124 7.89 -14.58 -0.29
CA THR A 124 9.32 -14.46 -0.52
C THR A 124 10.03 -13.99 0.75
N ASN A 125 11.36 -13.95 0.74
CA ASN A 125 12.14 -13.31 1.79
C ASN A 125 11.92 -11.78 1.84
N ARG A 126 11.43 -11.18 0.76
CA ARG A 126 11.14 -9.73 0.70
C ARG A 126 9.97 -9.36 1.60
N ASP A 127 8.83 -10.00 1.45
CA ASP A 127 7.65 -9.75 2.27
C ASP A 127 7.80 -10.28 3.70
N GLU A 128 8.64 -11.31 3.93
CA GLU A 128 9.01 -11.74 5.27
C GLU A 128 9.69 -10.62 6.08
N ASN A 129 10.58 -9.86 5.45
CA ASN A 129 11.34 -8.78 6.08
C ASN A 129 10.64 -7.41 6.01
N ALA A 130 9.54 -7.30 5.29
CA ALA A 130 8.81 -6.04 5.18
C ALA A 130 8.10 -5.67 6.50
N ASN A 131 8.02 -4.36 6.75
CA ASN A 131 7.33 -3.85 7.92
C ASN A 131 5.83 -4.13 7.84
N ASP A 132 5.29 -4.56 8.97
CA ASP A 132 3.87 -4.82 9.15
C ASP A 132 3.12 -3.52 9.42
N ILE A 133 2.09 -3.25 8.62
CA ILE A 133 1.25 -2.06 8.73
C ILE A 133 0.56 -1.98 10.10
N PHE A 134 0.16 -3.10 10.68
CA PHE A 134 -0.55 -3.12 11.95
C PHE A 134 0.37 -2.99 13.17
N LYS A 135 1.64 -3.35 13.04
CA LYS A 135 2.56 -3.35 14.18
C LYS A 135 2.88 -1.96 14.69
N ASN A 136 3.04 -0.99 13.81
CA ASN A 136 3.48 0.37 14.12
C ASN A 136 2.33 1.39 14.11
N ASN A 137 1.17 1.01 13.59
CA ASN A 137 0.00 1.86 13.65
C ASN A 137 -0.69 1.65 14.97
N LEU A 138 -0.83 2.74 15.68
CA LEU A 138 -1.53 2.76 16.97
C LEU A 138 -2.99 2.44 16.70
N LEU A 139 -3.34 1.20 16.93
CA LEU A 139 -4.74 0.83 17.00
C LEU A 139 -5.36 1.53 18.20
N ARG A 140 -6.48 2.14 17.98
CA ARG A 140 -7.29 2.74 19.05
C ARG A 140 -7.94 1.63 19.87
N ASP A 141 -8.19 1.90 21.13
CA ASP A 141 -8.94 1.00 22.01
C ASP A 141 -10.41 0.84 21.57
N LYS A 142 -10.94 1.85 20.87
CA LYS A 142 -12.31 1.86 20.34
C LYS A 142 -12.34 2.46 18.94
N PRO A 143 -13.21 1.96 18.05
CA PRO A 143 -13.34 2.50 16.71
C PRO A 143 -13.92 3.91 16.72
N ARG A 144 -13.51 4.72 15.75
CA ARG A 144 -14.13 6.02 15.47
C ARG A 144 -15.46 5.81 14.76
N LEU A 145 -16.52 6.41 15.29
CA LEU A 145 -17.86 6.34 14.74
C LEU A 145 -18.38 7.69 14.21
N ASP A 146 -17.49 8.68 14.13
CA ASP A 146 -17.80 10.02 13.62
C ASP A 146 -18.11 10.06 12.13
N LEU A 147 -17.84 9.00 11.39
CA LEU A 147 -18.24 8.77 9.99
C LEU A 147 -18.19 10.04 9.12
N LEU A 148 -17.03 10.68 9.11
CA LEU A 148 -16.82 11.97 8.43
C LEU A 148 -17.22 11.90 6.94
N THR A 149 -17.99 12.89 6.50
CA THR A 149 -18.32 13.07 5.09
C THR A 149 -17.23 13.86 4.40
N LEU A 150 -16.72 13.36 3.29
CA LEU A 150 -15.75 14.08 2.48
C LEU A 150 -16.44 14.99 1.46
N PRO A 151 -15.85 16.17 1.14
CA PRO A 151 -16.33 16.99 0.05
C PRO A 151 -16.18 16.24 -1.29
N LYS A 152 -17.22 16.27 -2.12
CA LYS A 152 -17.16 15.65 -3.44
C LYS A 152 -16.23 16.46 -4.37
N PRO A 153 -15.35 15.82 -5.14
CA PRO A 153 -14.54 16.49 -6.15
C PRO A 153 -15.43 17.17 -7.19
N LYS A 154 -15.07 18.38 -7.59
CA LYS A 154 -15.75 19.06 -8.70
C LYS A 154 -15.13 18.60 -10.01
N LEU A 155 -15.87 17.86 -10.81
CA LEU A 155 -15.50 17.58 -12.20
C LEU A 155 -15.62 18.90 -12.98
N ARG A 156 -14.52 19.39 -13.51
CA ARG A 156 -14.47 20.58 -14.39
C ARG A 156 -14.37 20.16 -15.84
#